data_f8ee4bb2187735c715ab6cba1be8cac3
#
_entry.id   f8ee4bb2187735c715ab6cba1be8cac3
#
_cell.length_a   1.000
_cell.length_b   1.000
_cell.length_c   1.000
_cell.angle_alpha   90.00
_cell.angle_beta   90.00
_cell.angle_gamma   90.00
#
_symmetry.space_group_name_H-M   'P 1'
#
loop_
_entity.id
_entity.type
_entity.pdbx_description
1 polymer ?
#
loop_
_entity_poly.entity_id
_entity_poly.type
_entity_poly.pdbx_seq_one_letter_code
_entity_poly.pdbx_strand_id
1 'polypeptide(L)'
;MTDARDERRPAGELEAAVMAALWAAGVPLTPGRLQTELDFGLARTTVTTILTRLHEKGVVSRERQGRGYAYFPMQDAPGLTARRMHTELDRDTDRETVLARFVAQLSPGDEQHLRRLLEGGE
;
A
#
# COMPACT_ATOMS: atom_id res chain seq x y z
N MET A 1 -18.42 -20.23 3.82
CA MET A 1 -17.08 -20.52 4.19
C MET A 1 -16.01 -19.62 3.70
N THR A 2 -16.37 -18.43 3.40
CA THR A 2 -15.40 -17.45 3.00
C THR A 2 -14.37 -17.21 4.06
N ASP A 3 -14.77 -17.31 5.29
CA ASP A 3 -13.85 -17.04 6.39
C ASP A 3 -12.69 -18.00 6.39
N ALA A 4 -12.94 -19.23 5.96
CA ALA A 4 -11.87 -20.22 5.93
C ALA A 4 -10.76 -19.78 4.98
N ARG A 5 -11.13 -19.11 3.89
CA ARG A 5 -10.13 -18.65 2.96
C ARG A 5 -9.29 -17.55 3.58
N ASP A 6 -9.93 -16.62 4.26
CA ASP A 6 -9.19 -15.55 4.91
C ASP A 6 -8.29 -16.09 5.99
N GLU A 7 -8.76 -17.08 6.72
CA GLU A 7 -7.96 -17.66 7.78
C GLU A 7 -6.74 -18.38 7.24
N ARG A 8 -6.78 -18.82 6.01
CA ARG A 8 -5.64 -19.49 5.42
C ARG A 8 -4.60 -18.54 4.88
N ARG A 9 -4.94 -17.27 4.75
CA ARG A 9 -3.97 -16.31 4.28
C ARG A 9 -2.93 -16.09 5.35
N PRO A 10 -1.64 -16.14 4.99
CA PRO A 10 -0.61 -15.81 5.96
C PRO A 10 -0.78 -14.38 6.46
N ALA A 11 -0.51 -14.18 7.74
CA ALA A 11 -0.63 -12.86 8.33
C ALA A 11 0.22 -11.85 7.60
N GLY A 12 1.42 -12.24 7.17
CA GLY A 12 2.29 -11.33 6.44
C GLY A 12 1.70 -10.89 5.12
N GLU A 13 0.96 -11.79 4.48
CA GLU A 13 0.33 -11.45 3.22
C GLU A 13 -0.74 -10.37 3.39
N LEU A 14 -1.53 -10.50 4.44
CA LEU A 14 -2.54 -9.49 4.72
C LEU A 14 -1.91 -8.17 5.12
N GLU A 15 -0.86 -8.20 5.92
CA GLU A 15 -0.17 -6.98 6.28
C GLU A 15 0.41 -6.29 5.05
N ALA A 16 0.98 -7.07 4.14
CA ALA A 16 1.55 -6.50 2.92
C ALA A 16 0.46 -5.86 2.07
N ALA A 17 -0.70 -6.49 1.99
CA ALA A 17 -1.81 -5.93 1.22
C ALA A 17 -2.30 -4.62 1.83
N VAL A 18 -2.38 -4.57 3.16
CA VAL A 18 -2.78 -3.34 3.84
C VAL A 18 -1.77 -2.23 3.60
N MET A 19 -0.48 -2.56 3.72
CA MET A 19 0.55 -1.55 3.48
C MET A 19 0.51 -1.04 2.04
N ALA A 20 0.30 -1.93 1.09
CA ALA A 20 0.21 -1.52 -0.31
C ALA A 20 -0.97 -0.57 -0.53
N ALA A 21 -2.11 -0.86 0.10
CA ALA A 21 -3.27 0.00 -0.03
C ALA A 21 -3.02 1.37 0.59
N LEU A 22 -2.35 1.40 1.75
CA LEU A 22 -2.04 2.67 2.40
C LEU A 22 -1.09 3.51 1.56
N TRP A 23 -0.07 2.88 0.97
CA TRP A 23 0.84 3.61 0.09
C TRP A 23 0.13 4.12 -1.15
N ALA A 24 -0.74 3.30 -1.73
CA ALA A 24 -1.44 3.69 -2.96
C ALA A 24 -2.41 4.84 -2.71
N ALA A 25 -2.99 4.92 -1.52
CA ALA A 25 -4.00 5.94 -1.24
C ALA A 25 -3.42 7.35 -1.21
N GLY A 26 -2.20 7.48 -0.69
CA GLY A 26 -1.59 8.80 -0.60
C GLY A 26 -2.20 9.72 0.44
N VAL A 27 -3.23 9.27 1.14
CA VAL A 27 -3.87 10.00 2.22
C VAL A 27 -4.17 9.02 3.34
N PRO A 28 -4.32 9.50 4.58
CA PRO A 28 -4.66 8.58 5.66
C PRO A 28 -6.01 7.92 5.42
N LEU A 29 -6.10 6.65 5.78
CA LEU A 29 -7.33 5.88 5.60
C LEU A 29 -7.84 5.38 6.93
N THR A 30 -9.16 5.53 7.13
CA THR A 30 -9.82 4.90 8.27
C THR A 30 -9.95 3.40 8.00
N PRO A 31 -10.16 2.59 9.06
CA PRO A 31 -10.38 1.16 8.82
C PRO A 31 -11.53 0.88 7.87
N GLY A 32 -12.59 1.71 7.93
CA GLY A 32 -13.72 1.53 7.02
C GLY A 32 -13.35 1.77 5.57
N ARG A 33 -12.60 2.85 5.33
CA ARG A 33 -12.15 3.14 3.97
C ARG A 33 -11.20 2.08 3.49
N LEU A 34 -10.29 1.64 4.36
CA LEU A 34 -9.35 0.61 3.98
C LEU A 34 -10.07 -0.69 3.66
N GLN A 35 -11.09 -1.02 4.45
CA GLN A 35 -11.88 -2.21 4.19
C GLN A 35 -12.46 -2.17 2.77
N THR A 36 -12.94 -1.02 2.37
CA THR A 36 -13.48 -0.84 1.03
C THR A 36 -12.41 -0.96 -0.04
N GLU A 37 -11.23 -0.40 0.24
CA GLU A 37 -10.14 -0.43 -0.73
C GLU A 37 -9.58 -1.83 -0.92
N LEU A 38 -9.61 -2.63 0.13
CA LEU A 38 -9.16 -4.01 0.04
C LEU A 38 -10.29 -4.86 -0.53
N ASP A 39 -9.99 -5.60 -1.55
CA ASP A 39 -11.01 -6.37 -2.26
C ASP A 39 -10.97 -7.82 -1.83
N PHE A 40 -10.86 -8.05 -0.54
CA PHE A 40 -10.73 -9.41 0.00
C PHE A 40 -11.94 -9.86 0.79
N GLY A 41 -12.88 -8.97 1.04
CA GLY A 41 -14.01 -9.32 1.89
C GLY A 41 -13.65 -9.44 3.36
N LEU A 42 -12.63 -8.73 3.81
CA LEU A 42 -12.21 -8.78 5.21
C LEU A 42 -13.21 -8.05 6.09
N ALA A 43 -13.40 -8.58 7.29
CA ALA A 43 -14.23 -7.91 8.29
C ALA A 43 -13.50 -6.67 8.79
N ARG A 44 -14.29 -5.69 9.25
CA ARG A 44 -13.74 -4.46 9.80
C ARG A 44 -12.82 -4.75 10.97
N THR A 45 -13.19 -5.70 11.82
CA THR A 45 -12.38 -6.04 12.98
C THR A 45 -11.04 -6.62 12.57
N THR A 46 -11.00 -7.40 11.50
CA THR A 46 -9.75 -7.93 11.01
C THR A 46 -8.85 -6.81 10.51
N VAL A 47 -9.42 -5.88 9.76
CA VAL A 47 -8.66 -4.73 9.26
C VAL A 47 -8.09 -3.93 10.44
N THR A 48 -8.92 -3.67 11.44
CA THR A 48 -8.49 -2.90 12.60
C THR A 48 -7.36 -3.62 13.35
N THR A 49 -7.45 -4.93 13.47
CA THR A 49 -6.41 -5.70 14.14
C THR A 49 -5.09 -5.59 13.40
N ILE A 50 -5.15 -5.69 12.08
CA ILE A 50 -3.94 -5.58 11.27
C ILE A 50 -3.32 -4.19 11.43
N LEU A 51 -4.15 -3.15 11.36
CA LEU A 51 -3.66 -1.79 11.51
C LEU A 51 -3.04 -1.56 12.88
N THR A 52 -3.65 -2.11 13.91
CA THR A 52 -3.10 -1.99 15.26
C THR A 52 -1.72 -2.65 15.35
N ARG A 53 -1.58 -3.82 14.76
CA ARG A 53 -0.29 -4.50 14.75
C ARG A 53 0.76 -3.71 14.00
N LEU A 54 0.39 -3.16 12.84
CA LEU A 54 1.33 -2.36 12.07
C LEU A 54 1.73 -1.10 12.82
N HIS A 55 0.79 -0.52 13.54
CA HIS A 55 1.08 0.65 14.36
C HIS A 55 2.04 0.29 15.48
N GLU A 56 1.84 -0.85 16.12
CA GLU A 56 2.72 -1.29 17.20
C GLU A 56 4.11 -1.60 16.68
N LYS A 57 4.21 -2.07 15.44
CA LYS A 57 5.50 -2.31 14.83
C LYS A 57 6.20 -1.04 14.39
N GLY A 58 5.49 0.08 14.39
CA GLY A 58 6.06 1.36 14.00
C GLY A 58 6.14 1.59 12.51
N VAL A 59 5.46 0.79 11.71
CA VAL A 59 5.49 0.96 10.25
C VAL A 59 4.34 1.80 9.73
N VAL A 60 3.33 2.08 10.55
CA VAL A 60 2.29 3.04 10.22
C VAL A 60 2.13 3.99 11.38
N SER A 61 1.63 5.18 11.07
CA SER A 61 1.24 6.14 12.07
C SER A 61 -0.26 6.38 11.91
N ARG A 62 -0.84 7.15 12.82
CA ARG A 62 -2.26 7.42 12.77
C ARG A 62 -2.56 8.78 13.33
N GLU A 63 -3.68 9.34 12.89
CA GLU A 63 -4.15 10.61 13.40
C GLU A 63 -5.63 10.49 13.71
N ARG A 64 -6.10 11.29 14.65
CA ARG A 64 -7.52 11.25 15.02
C ARG A 64 -8.36 11.71 13.84
N GLN A 65 -9.44 10.98 13.63
CA GLN A 65 -10.41 11.37 12.63
C GLN A 65 -11.78 10.93 13.13
N GLY A 66 -12.59 11.91 13.52
CA GLY A 66 -13.85 11.60 14.15
C GLY A 66 -13.63 10.89 15.47
N ARG A 67 -14.28 9.76 15.63
CA ARG A 67 -14.16 8.97 16.87
C ARG A 67 -13.07 7.92 16.79
N GLY A 68 -12.44 7.80 15.66
CA GLY A 68 -11.41 6.78 15.47
C GLY A 68 -10.15 7.39 14.94
N TYR A 69 -9.46 6.60 14.14
CA TYR A 69 -8.18 6.99 13.60
C TYR A 69 -8.13 6.74 12.11
N ALA A 70 -7.34 7.55 11.43
CA ALA A 70 -6.95 7.28 10.06
C ALA A 70 -5.47 6.96 10.06
N TYR A 71 -5.08 5.97 9.28
CA TYR A 71 -3.73 5.42 9.31
C TYR A 71 -2.98 5.74 8.02
N PHE A 72 -1.68 5.92 8.13
CA PHE A 72 -0.84 6.21 6.98
C PHE A 72 0.54 5.60 7.22
N PRO A 73 1.28 5.26 6.13
CA PRO A 73 2.58 4.62 6.30
C PRO A 73 3.58 5.58 6.89
N MET A 74 4.44 5.06 7.75
CA MET A 74 5.58 5.84 8.21
C MET A 74 6.53 6.02 7.05
N GLN A 75 7.18 7.19 7.03
CA GLN A 75 8.06 7.51 5.92
C GLN A 75 9.48 7.11 6.29
N ASP A 76 9.93 5.99 5.73
CA ASP A 76 11.34 5.64 5.78
C ASP A 76 12.02 6.20 4.53
N ALA A 77 13.33 5.99 4.40
CA ALA A 77 14.06 6.54 3.27
C ALA A 77 13.54 6.04 1.92
N PRO A 78 13.33 4.73 1.74
CA PRO A 78 12.76 4.27 0.48
C PRO A 78 11.37 4.83 0.22
N GLY A 79 10.55 4.95 1.26
CA GLY A 79 9.22 5.50 1.11
C GLY A 79 9.25 6.96 0.68
N LEU A 80 10.18 7.71 1.24
CA LEU A 80 10.33 9.11 0.86
C LEU A 80 10.73 9.24 -0.61
N THR A 81 11.66 8.41 -1.05
CA THR A 81 12.07 8.42 -2.44
C THR A 81 10.91 8.05 -3.36
N ALA A 82 10.17 7.02 -2.99
CA ALA A 82 9.01 6.62 -3.81
C ALA A 82 7.98 7.74 -3.89
N ARG A 83 7.76 8.44 -2.79
CA ARG A 83 6.83 9.56 -2.80
C ARG A 83 7.31 10.67 -3.72
N ARG A 84 8.60 10.95 -3.73
CA ARG A 84 9.15 11.94 -4.65
C ARG A 84 8.93 11.56 -6.10
N MET A 85 9.15 10.29 -6.40
CA MET A 85 8.92 9.80 -7.76
C MET A 85 7.47 9.99 -8.16
N HIS A 86 6.56 9.67 -7.26
CA HIS A 86 5.14 9.81 -7.54
C HIS A 86 4.76 11.26 -7.75
N THR A 87 5.30 12.16 -6.93
CA THR A 87 5.02 13.58 -7.06
C THR A 87 5.49 14.10 -8.40
N GLU A 88 6.68 13.68 -8.85
CA GLU A 88 7.17 14.12 -10.15
C GLU A 88 6.28 13.62 -11.27
N LEU A 89 5.84 12.37 -11.16
CA LEU A 89 4.95 11.82 -12.18
C LEU A 89 3.65 12.60 -12.26
N ASP A 90 3.12 13.00 -11.11
CA ASP A 90 1.84 13.72 -11.07
C ASP A 90 1.94 15.12 -11.65
N ARG A 91 3.13 15.68 -11.70
CA ARG A 91 3.30 17.05 -12.20
C ARG A 91 3.18 17.14 -13.71
N ASP A 92 3.44 16.06 -14.39
CA ASP A 92 3.42 16.07 -15.85
C ASP A 92 2.03 15.74 -16.36
N THR A 93 1.61 16.45 -17.39
CA THR A 93 0.28 16.21 -17.95
C THR A 93 0.25 15.03 -18.90
N ASP A 94 1.42 14.58 -19.36
CA ASP A 94 1.49 13.45 -20.29
C ASP A 94 2.05 12.24 -19.56
N ARG A 95 1.22 11.72 -18.66
CA ARG A 95 1.61 10.65 -17.78
C ARG A 95 2.04 9.40 -18.54
N GLU A 96 1.34 9.11 -19.61
CA GLU A 96 1.60 7.91 -20.38
C GLU A 96 2.99 7.93 -21.01
N THR A 97 3.36 9.05 -21.57
CA THR A 97 4.68 9.19 -22.19
C THR A 97 5.78 9.17 -21.14
N VAL A 98 5.54 9.82 -20.00
CA VAL A 98 6.52 9.81 -18.92
C VAL A 98 6.79 8.39 -18.47
N LEU A 99 5.74 7.61 -18.26
CA LEU A 99 5.91 6.24 -17.83
C LEU A 99 6.64 5.41 -18.87
N ALA A 100 6.30 5.62 -20.14
CA ALA A 100 6.96 4.87 -21.22
C ALA A 100 8.45 5.17 -21.24
N ARG A 101 8.82 6.42 -21.10
CA ARG A 101 10.24 6.80 -21.13
C ARG A 101 10.97 6.35 -19.89
N PHE A 102 10.28 6.36 -18.76
CA PHE A 102 10.89 5.84 -17.54
C PHE A 102 11.21 4.36 -17.69
N VAL A 103 10.26 3.59 -18.19
CA VAL A 103 10.48 2.16 -18.40
C VAL A 103 11.62 1.92 -19.37
N ALA A 104 11.72 2.73 -20.41
CA ALA A 104 12.77 2.55 -21.42
C ALA A 104 14.16 2.76 -20.84
N GLN A 105 14.29 3.50 -19.75
CA GLN A 105 15.58 3.78 -19.14
C GLN A 105 15.96 2.81 -18.04
N LEU A 106 15.10 1.86 -17.72
CA LEU A 106 15.40 0.92 -16.67
C LEU A 106 16.54 -0.01 -17.05
N SER A 107 17.38 -0.33 -16.07
CA SER A 107 18.37 -1.38 -16.27
C SER A 107 17.65 -2.71 -16.37
N PRO A 108 18.29 -3.74 -16.97
CA PRO A 108 17.65 -5.06 -17.02
C PRO A 108 17.29 -5.60 -15.64
N GLY A 109 18.13 -5.32 -14.64
CA GLY A 109 17.83 -5.77 -13.29
C GLY A 109 16.60 -5.09 -12.70
N ASP A 110 16.51 -3.78 -12.88
CA ASP A 110 15.36 -3.03 -12.39
C ASP A 110 14.10 -3.43 -13.13
N GLU A 111 14.20 -3.65 -14.42
CA GLU A 111 13.05 -4.07 -15.20
C GLU A 111 12.49 -5.39 -14.70
N GLN A 112 13.37 -6.35 -14.45
CA GLN A 112 12.93 -7.64 -13.97
C GLN A 112 12.31 -7.54 -12.59
N HIS A 113 12.93 -6.73 -11.73
CA HIS A 113 12.40 -6.51 -10.39
C HIS A 113 11.01 -5.90 -10.45
N LEU A 114 10.84 -4.90 -11.29
CA LEU A 114 9.56 -4.23 -11.44
C LEU A 114 8.50 -5.17 -11.98
N ARG A 115 8.88 -6.02 -12.94
CA ARG A 115 7.93 -7.00 -13.47
C ARG A 115 7.41 -7.91 -12.36
N ARG A 116 8.30 -8.37 -11.50
CA ARG A 116 7.87 -9.25 -10.42
C ARG A 116 6.91 -8.55 -9.48
N LEU A 117 7.19 -7.28 -9.17
CA LEU A 117 6.30 -6.53 -8.29
C LEU A 117 4.92 -6.35 -8.91
N LEU A 118 4.88 -6.03 -10.20
CA LEU A 118 3.61 -5.80 -10.88
C LEU A 118 2.80 -7.07 -11.04
N GLU A 119 3.47 -8.20 -11.11
CA GLU A 119 2.80 -9.48 -11.25
C GLU A 119 2.37 -10.07 -9.93
N GLY A 120 2.58 -9.30 -8.84
CA GLY A 120 2.18 -9.78 -7.54
C GLY A 120 3.17 -10.70 -6.86
N GLY A 121 4.34 -10.90 -7.50
CA GLY A 121 5.38 -11.70 -6.89
C GLY A 121 6.28 -10.84 -6.04
N GLU A 122 7.15 -11.49 -5.28
CA GLU A 122 8.10 -10.72 -4.50
C GLU A 122 9.45 -10.64 -5.12
#